data_1d93ab4a709a7df9bca853bafbbde812
#
_entry.id   1d93ab4a709a7df9bca853bafbbde812
#
_cell.length_a   1.000
_cell.length_b   1.000
_cell.length_c   1.000
_cell.angle_alpha   90.00
_cell.angle_beta   90.00
_cell.angle_gamma   90.00
#
_symmetry.space_group_name_H-M   'P 1'
#
loop_
_entity.id
_entity.type
_entity.pdbx_description
1 polymer ?
#
loop_
_entity_poly.entity_id
_entity_poly.type
_entity_poly.pdbx_seq_one_letter_code
_entity_poly.pdbx_strand_id
1 'polypeptide(L)'
;MGKLTAYIGKRLLQLIPVVLGITFLSFAMMRIAGSDAVMELYGDKGAVAQEIIDAKRAELGLDQPFLVQYGSWLKGLLTGDMGISYVSGKNVFDTFVSKLPATLLLTVLSIIATVVISIPLGIWAAVKHDRFVDYFLRFFSFLGNSLPNFFVALLLMQLFSIKWKLLPVISNGTTVQSAILPTLTLAIAMSAKYMRQVRATVLEELNKDYVLGAKARGVRESVTLWKSVLKSSMLTIITLLALSIGSLLGGTAIIESIFMWDGVGKLAVDAITMRDYPMIQAYVVWMAIIYVLVNLITDILYHVLDPRIRLGVQEG
;
A
#
# COMPACT_ATOMS: atom_id res chain seq x y z
N MET A 1 -22.65 14.82 15.91
CA MET A 1 -22.84 13.69 14.99
C MET A 1 -23.14 14.13 13.55
N GLY A 2 -24.00 15.12 13.27
CA GLY A 2 -24.34 15.51 11.89
C GLY A 2 -23.21 16.02 11.00
N LYS A 3 -22.18 16.69 11.55
CA LYS A 3 -21.04 17.19 10.77
C LYS A 3 -20.14 16.07 10.26
N LEU A 4 -19.88 15.02 11.07
CA LEU A 4 -19.08 13.87 10.69
C LEU A 4 -19.78 13.00 9.63
N THR A 5 -21.09 12.76 9.80
CA THR A 5 -21.89 12.03 8.79
C THR A 5 -21.96 12.76 7.45
N ALA A 6 -22.10 14.08 7.47
CA ALA A 6 -22.05 14.90 6.25
C ALA A 6 -20.66 14.87 5.59
N TYR A 7 -19.58 14.89 6.38
CA TYR A 7 -18.21 14.77 5.89
C TYR A 7 -17.97 13.40 5.22
N ILE A 8 -18.36 12.31 5.89
CA ILE A 8 -18.25 10.95 5.34
C ILE A 8 -19.07 10.82 4.06
N GLY A 9 -20.32 11.33 4.04
CA GLY A 9 -21.17 11.32 2.85
C GLY A 9 -20.53 12.08 1.68
N LYS A 10 -19.96 13.26 1.92
CA LYS A 10 -19.24 14.04 0.89
C LYS A 10 -18.02 13.27 0.36
N ARG A 11 -17.26 12.63 1.23
CA ARG A 11 -16.10 11.80 0.84
C ARG A 11 -16.52 10.60 0.00
N LEU A 12 -17.59 9.89 0.40
CA LEU A 12 -18.14 8.77 -0.38
C LEU A 12 -18.63 9.23 -1.77
N LEU A 13 -19.29 10.39 -1.87
CA LEU A 13 -19.67 10.95 -3.17
C LEU A 13 -18.46 11.28 -4.05
N GLN A 14 -17.36 11.76 -3.47
CA GLN A 14 -16.12 12.03 -4.19
C GLN A 14 -15.43 10.77 -4.72
N LEU A 15 -15.73 9.58 -4.15
CA LEU A 15 -15.22 8.31 -4.65
C LEU A 15 -15.79 7.94 -6.01
N ILE A 16 -17.07 8.25 -6.25
CA ILE A 16 -17.76 7.87 -7.47
C ILE A 16 -17.02 8.35 -8.73
N PRO A 17 -16.74 9.67 -8.89
CA PRO A 17 -16.00 10.13 -10.08
C PRO A 17 -14.57 9.59 -10.14
N VAL A 18 -13.92 9.36 -9.00
CA VAL A 18 -12.56 8.78 -8.96
C VAL A 18 -12.57 7.33 -9.46
N VAL A 19 -13.48 6.51 -8.93
CA VAL A 19 -13.59 5.09 -9.36
C VAL A 19 -14.01 5.02 -10.82
N LEU A 20 -14.98 5.83 -11.27
CA LEU A 20 -15.36 5.90 -12.68
C LEU A 20 -14.20 6.33 -13.58
N GLY A 21 -13.41 7.32 -13.17
CA GLY A 21 -12.23 7.75 -13.91
C GLY A 21 -11.18 6.66 -14.01
N ILE A 22 -10.87 5.98 -12.91
CA ILE A 22 -9.89 4.89 -12.88
C ILE A 22 -10.37 3.69 -13.70
N THR A 23 -11.63 3.28 -13.57
CA THR A 23 -12.20 2.17 -14.35
C THR A 23 -12.19 2.48 -15.84
N PHE A 24 -12.57 3.70 -16.23
CA PHE A 24 -12.54 4.15 -17.63
C PHE A 24 -11.12 4.17 -18.20
N LEU A 25 -10.17 4.77 -17.46
CA LEU A 25 -8.78 4.85 -17.89
C LEU A 25 -8.13 3.46 -17.97
N SER A 26 -8.35 2.62 -16.97
CA SER A 26 -7.86 1.23 -16.97
C SER A 26 -8.40 0.45 -18.18
N PHE A 27 -9.71 0.54 -18.42
CA PHE A 27 -10.34 -0.11 -19.56
C PHE A 27 -9.79 0.42 -20.90
N ALA A 28 -9.65 1.76 -21.04
CA ALA A 28 -9.13 2.40 -22.25
C ALA A 28 -7.66 2.01 -22.51
N MET A 29 -6.82 2.02 -21.45
CA MET A 29 -5.41 1.64 -21.59
C MET A 29 -5.24 0.21 -22.06
N MET A 30 -6.05 -0.73 -21.56
CA MET A 30 -6.01 -2.13 -22.01
C MET A 30 -6.38 -2.26 -23.49
N ARG A 31 -7.29 -1.43 -23.98
CA ARG A 31 -7.67 -1.41 -25.41
C ARG A 31 -6.60 -0.77 -26.29
N ILE A 32 -5.95 0.29 -25.81
CA ILE A 32 -4.86 0.97 -26.54
C ILE A 32 -3.57 0.11 -26.55
N ALA A 33 -3.32 -0.65 -25.49
CA ALA A 33 -2.17 -1.55 -25.41
C ALA A 33 -2.19 -2.68 -26.47
N GLY A 34 -3.32 -2.86 -27.13
CA GLY A 34 -3.40 -3.38 -28.50
C GLY A 34 -3.21 -4.87 -28.71
N SER A 35 -3.25 -5.70 -27.68
CA SER A 35 -3.39 -7.13 -27.93
C SER A 35 -4.86 -7.53 -27.86
N ASP A 36 -5.30 -8.15 -28.92
CA ASP A 36 -6.59 -8.79 -28.98
C ASP A 36 -6.62 -9.94 -27.93
N ALA A 37 -7.49 -9.79 -26.92
CA ALA A 37 -7.65 -10.78 -25.87
C ALA A 37 -7.86 -12.23 -26.41
N VAL A 38 -8.46 -12.35 -27.58
CA VAL A 38 -8.68 -13.63 -28.23
C VAL A 38 -7.40 -14.15 -28.88
N MET A 39 -6.58 -13.26 -29.44
CA MET A 39 -5.27 -13.61 -30.00
C MET A 39 -4.29 -14.08 -28.91
N GLU A 40 -4.32 -13.48 -27.71
CA GLU A 40 -3.52 -13.97 -26.57
C GLU A 40 -3.98 -15.34 -26.07
N LEU A 41 -5.30 -15.61 -26.11
CA LEU A 41 -5.87 -16.90 -25.71
C LEU A 41 -5.51 -18.05 -26.67
N TYR A 42 -5.43 -17.74 -27.96
CA TYR A 42 -5.30 -18.74 -29.01
C TYR A 42 -4.04 -18.61 -29.86
N GLY A 43 -3.35 -17.45 -29.84
CA GLY A 43 -2.25 -17.14 -30.74
C GLY A 43 -1.03 -18.05 -30.61
N ASP A 44 -0.74 -18.54 -29.40
CA ASP A 44 0.39 -19.45 -29.15
C ASP A 44 0.03 -20.93 -29.34
N LYS A 45 -1.22 -21.27 -29.57
CA LYS A 45 -1.69 -22.67 -29.62
C LYS A 45 -1.76 -23.28 -31.04
N GLY A 46 -1.11 -22.62 -32.01
CA GLY A 46 -1.10 -23.07 -33.41
C GLY A 46 -2.21 -22.41 -34.24
N ALA A 47 -2.26 -22.70 -35.52
CA ALA A 47 -3.20 -22.08 -36.47
C ALA A 47 -4.67 -22.41 -36.13
N VAL A 48 -5.25 -21.58 -35.24
CA VAL A 48 -6.68 -21.58 -34.98
C VAL A 48 -7.39 -20.92 -36.15
N ALA A 49 -8.43 -21.52 -36.68
CA ALA A 49 -9.19 -20.98 -37.80
C ALA A 49 -9.75 -19.58 -37.41
N GLN A 50 -9.65 -18.62 -38.35
CA GLN A 50 -10.11 -17.24 -38.13
C GLN A 50 -11.58 -17.18 -37.68
N GLU A 51 -12.42 -18.13 -38.16
CA GLU A 51 -13.82 -18.24 -37.77
C GLU A 51 -14.01 -18.46 -36.26
N ILE A 52 -13.10 -19.24 -35.61
CA ILE A 52 -13.16 -19.53 -34.16
C ILE A 52 -12.77 -18.25 -33.39
N ILE A 53 -11.78 -17.53 -33.90
CA ILE A 53 -11.35 -16.25 -33.32
C ILE A 53 -12.46 -15.22 -33.39
N ASP A 54 -13.12 -15.08 -34.53
CA ASP A 54 -14.20 -14.11 -34.74
C ASP A 54 -15.46 -14.50 -33.96
N ALA A 55 -15.80 -15.78 -33.87
CA ALA A 55 -16.87 -16.28 -33.02
C ALA A 55 -16.61 -15.96 -31.52
N LYS A 56 -15.36 -16.14 -31.08
CA LYS A 56 -14.98 -15.85 -29.68
C LYS A 56 -14.97 -14.34 -29.37
N ARG A 57 -14.58 -13.50 -30.36
CA ARG A 57 -14.70 -12.05 -30.25
C ARG A 57 -16.16 -11.61 -30.09
N ALA A 58 -17.06 -12.16 -30.89
CA ALA A 58 -18.50 -11.88 -30.79
C ALA A 58 -19.08 -12.35 -29.44
N GLU A 59 -18.71 -13.57 -28.98
CA GLU A 59 -19.13 -14.11 -27.69
C GLU A 59 -18.70 -13.21 -26.52
N LEU A 60 -17.47 -12.65 -26.58
CA LEU A 60 -16.92 -11.76 -25.56
C LEU A 60 -17.36 -10.28 -25.77
N GLY A 61 -18.15 -9.99 -26.82
CA GLY A 61 -18.59 -8.64 -27.15
C GLY A 61 -17.48 -7.69 -27.55
N LEU A 62 -16.34 -8.21 -28.02
CA LEU A 62 -15.16 -7.44 -28.40
C LEU A 62 -15.31 -6.76 -29.76
N ASP A 63 -16.29 -7.13 -30.52
CA ASP A 63 -16.76 -6.53 -31.77
C ASP A 63 -17.61 -5.26 -31.57
N GLN A 64 -18.11 -5.03 -30.35
CA GLN A 64 -18.98 -3.93 -30.05
C GLN A 64 -18.20 -2.59 -29.95
N PRO A 65 -18.87 -1.42 -30.09
CA PRO A 65 -18.26 -0.13 -29.87
C PRO A 65 -17.68 -0.02 -28.44
N PHE A 66 -16.56 0.71 -28.29
CA PHE A 66 -15.81 0.86 -27.05
C PHE A 66 -16.69 1.19 -25.82
N LEU A 67 -17.62 2.16 -25.94
CA LEU A 67 -18.48 2.55 -24.83
C LEU A 67 -19.48 1.47 -24.43
N VAL A 68 -19.93 0.64 -25.39
CA VAL A 68 -20.82 -0.50 -25.10
C VAL A 68 -20.06 -1.57 -24.33
N GLN A 69 -18.83 -1.88 -24.75
CA GLN A 69 -17.95 -2.81 -24.04
C GLN A 69 -17.63 -2.31 -22.62
N TYR A 70 -17.29 -1.03 -22.46
CA TYR A 70 -17.07 -0.43 -21.14
C TYR A 70 -18.30 -0.50 -20.26
N GLY A 71 -19.49 -0.15 -20.79
CA GLY A 71 -20.75 -0.22 -20.07
C GLY A 71 -21.10 -1.64 -19.60
N SER A 72 -20.92 -2.63 -20.48
CA SER A 72 -21.14 -4.05 -20.15
C SER A 72 -20.18 -4.53 -19.06
N TRP A 73 -18.89 -4.21 -19.19
CA TRP A 73 -17.88 -4.54 -18.20
C TRP A 73 -18.14 -3.84 -16.86
N LEU A 74 -18.50 -2.56 -16.86
CA LEU A 74 -18.83 -1.81 -15.65
C LEU A 74 -20.05 -2.39 -14.95
N LYS A 75 -21.06 -2.81 -15.72
CA LYS A 75 -22.23 -3.52 -15.17
C LYS A 75 -21.82 -4.83 -14.50
N GLY A 76 -20.98 -5.63 -15.14
CA GLY A 76 -20.41 -6.85 -14.56
C GLY A 76 -19.67 -6.56 -13.25
N LEU A 77 -18.81 -5.54 -13.23
CA LEU A 77 -18.10 -5.11 -12.03
C LEU A 77 -19.06 -4.78 -10.87
N LEU A 78 -20.16 -4.07 -11.14
CA LEU A 78 -21.17 -3.68 -10.13
C LEU A 78 -22.00 -4.87 -9.63
N THR A 79 -22.13 -5.92 -10.42
CA THR A 79 -22.84 -7.15 -10.06
C THR A 79 -21.93 -8.24 -9.48
N GLY A 80 -20.61 -7.96 -9.35
CA GLY A 80 -19.63 -8.91 -8.85
C GLY A 80 -19.09 -9.92 -9.90
N ASP A 81 -19.50 -9.76 -11.16
CA ASP A 81 -18.96 -10.53 -12.28
C ASP A 81 -17.82 -9.76 -12.95
N MET A 82 -16.61 -10.11 -12.62
CA MET A 82 -15.38 -9.54 -13.20
C MET A 82 -14.85 -10.35 -14.39
N GLY A 83 -15.59 -11.35 -14.83
CA GLY A 83 -15.20 -12.25 -15.90
C GLY A 83 -14.25 -13.35 -15.46
N ILE A 84 -13.64 -13.98 -16.46
CA ILE A 84 -12.76 -15.13 -16.32
C ILE A 84 -11.34 -14.73 -16.76
N SER A 85 -10.34 -15.15 -15.99
CA SER A 85 -8.92 -15.00 -16.33
C SER A 85 -8.63 -15.70 -17.65
N TYR A 86 -8.00 -15.01 -18.57
CA TYR A 86 -7.63 -15.59 -19.87
C TYR A 86 -6.53 -16.65 -19.77
N VAL A 87 -5.70 -16.54 -18.73
CA VAL A 87 -4.57 -17.45 -18.52
C VAL A 87 -4.98 -18.70 -17.73
N SER A 88 -5.68 -18.51 -16.61
CA SER A 88 -6.01 -19.60 -15.70
C SER A 88 -7.39 -20.22 -15.92
N GLY A 89 -8.28 -19.55 -16.65
CA GLY A 89 -9.68 -19.95 -16.82
C GLY A 89 -10.53 -19.85 -15.54
N LYS A 90 -9.99 -19.25 -14.46
CA LYS A 90 -10.68 -19.13 -13.17
C LYS A 90 -11.43 -17.80 -13.08
N ASN A 91 -12.45 -17.76 -12.22
CA ASN A 91 -13.15 -16.52 -11.89
C ASN A 91 -12.19 -15.50 -11.31
N VAL A 92 -12.20 -14.29 -11.86
CA VAL A 92 -11.29 -13.19 -11.52
C VAL A 92 -11.53 -12.68 -10.09
N PHE A 93 -12.79 -12.49 -9.71
CA PHE A 93 -13.16 -12.01 -8.39
C PHE A 93 -12.72 -13.00 -7.29
N ASP A 94 -13.04 -14.28 -7.45
CA ASP A 94 -12.69 -15.31 -6.48
C ASP A 94 -11.17 -15.45 -6.34
N THR A 95 -10.46 -15.38 -7.47
CA THR A 95 -8.99 -15.44 -7.47
C THR A 95 -8.40 -14.25 -6.72
N PHE A 96 -8.88 -13.04 -6.99
CA PHE A 96 -8.41 -11.82 -6.32
C PHE A 96 -8.69 -11.88 -4.80
N VAL A 97 -9.92 -12.20 -4.41
CA VAL A 97 -10.33 -12.26 -3.00
C VAL A 97 -9.53 -13.32 -2.23
N SER A 98 -9.22 -14.46 -2.85
CA SER A 98 -8.42 -15.51 -2.21
C SER A 98 -6.98 -15.09 -1.89
N LYS A 99 -6.41 -14.14 -2.65
CA LYS A 99 -5.04 -13.63 -2.47
C LYS A 99 -4.95 -12.38 -1.58
N LEU A 100 -6.06 -11.66 -1.44
CA LEU A 100 -6.12 -10.41 -0.68
C LEU A 100 -5.65 -10.55 0.80
N PRO A 101 -6.05 -11.59 1.55
CA PRO A 101 -5.61 -11.76 2.93
C PRO A 101 -4.09 -11.83 3.11
N ALA A 102 -3.37 -12.43 2.16
CA ALA A 102 -1.91 -12.54 2.20
C ALA A 102 -1.25 -11.16 2.08
N THR A 103 -1.70 -10.31 1.15
CA THR A 103 -1.21 -8.93 1.02
C THR A 103 -1.55 -8.07 2.23
N LEU A 104 -2.78 -8.19 2.77
CA LEU A 104 -3.18 -7.47 3.98
C LEU A 104 -2.34 -7.87 5.19
N LEU A 105 -2.09 -9.17 5.37
CA LEU A 105 -1.22 -9.68 6.44
C LEU A 105 0.19 -9.09 6.32
N LEU A 106 0.80 -9.14 5.13
CA LEU A 106 2.12 -8.58 4.89
C LEU A 106 2.16 -7.08 5.18
N THR A 107 1.13 -6.35 4.74
CA THR A 107 0.99 -4.90 4.99
C THR A 107 0.92 -4.59 6.48
N VAL A 108 0.07 -5.30 7.23
CA VAL A 108 -0.07 -5.10 8.69
C VAL A 108 1.22 -5.42 9.42
N LEU A 109 1.86 -6.55 9.11
CA LEU A 109 3.14 -6.92 9.73
C LEU A 109 4.24 -5.88 9.44
N SER A 110 4.28 -5.36 8.21
CA SER A 110 5.26 -4.34 7.81
C SER A 110 5.02 -3.00 8.54
N ILE A 111 3.77 -2.60 8.74
CA ILE A 111 3.42 -1.42 9.53
C ILE A 111 3.84 -1.60 10.99
N ILE A 112 3.49 -2.73 11.60
CA ILE A 112 3.87 -3.03 12.99
C ILE A 112 5.39 -2.98 13.15
N ALA A 113 6.13 -3.67 12.29
CA ALA A 113 7.59 -3.66 12.31
C ALA A 113 8.16 -2.24 12.12
N THR A 114 7.59 -1.47 11.19
CA THR A 114 7.96 -0.06 10.98
C THR A 114 7.77 0.78 12.24
N VAL A 115 6.62 0.67 12.89
CA VAL A 115 6.30 1.40 14.12
C VAL A 115 7.27 1.04 15.25
N VAL A 116 7.50 -0.28 15.46
CA VAL A 116 8.39 -0.80 16.49
C VAL A 116 9.83 -0.35 16.30
N ILE A 117 10.28 -0.19 15.06
CA ILE A 117 11.65 0.25 14.74
C ILE A 117 11.74 1.78 14.73
N SER A 118 10.86 2.46 13.98
CA SER A 118 11.03 3.89 13.68
C SER A 118 10.72 4.80 14.86
N ILE A 119 9.72 4.48 15.68
CA ILE A 119 9.32 5.33 16.81
C ILE A 119 10.41 5.37 17.89
N PRO A 120 10.90 4.24 18.44
CA PRO A 120 11.95 4.30 19.44
C PRO A 120 13.25 4.93 18.94
N LEU A 121 13.66 4.58 17.70
CA LEU A 121 14.90 5.12 17.13
C LEU A 121 14.78 6.60 16.81
N GLY A 122 13.63 7.07 16.32
CA GLY A 122 13.36 8.48 16.05
C GLY A 122 13.34 9.32 17.33
N ILE A 123 12.71 8.83 18.41
CA ILE A 123 12.72 9.45 19.73
C ILE A 123 14.16 9.52 20.26
N TRP A 124 14.90 8.42 20.17
CA TRP A 124 16.29 8.37 20.66
C TRP A 124 17.19 9.36 19.90
N ALA A 125 17.04 9.46 18.59
CA ALA A 125 17.73 10.44 17.76
C ALA A 125 17.37 11.90 18.17
N ALA A 126 16.09 12.20 18.46
CA ALA A 126 15.66 13.52 18.90
C ALA A 126 16.21 13.90 20.28
N VAL A 127 16.10 12.99 21.26
CA VAL A 127 16.62 13.21 22.63
C VAL A 127 18.14 13.36 22.66
N LYS A 128 18.85 12.69 21.75
CA LYS A 128 20.31 12.78 21.61
C LYS A 128 20.72 13.66 20.43
N HIS A 129 19.94 14.73 20.18
CA HIS A 129 20.18 15.69 19.12
C HIS A 129 21.64 16.16 19.10
N ASP A 130 22.23 16.23 17.90
CA ASP A 130 23.61 16.61 17.62
C ASP A 130 24.70 15.79 18.36
N ARG A 131 24.36 14.57 18.82
CA ARG A 131 25.32 13.62 19.36
C ARG A 131 25.58 12.49 18.35
N PHE A 132 26.59 11.67 18.61
CA PHE A 132 26.98 10.53 17.76
C PHE A 132 25.79 9.64 17.38
N VAL A 133 24.91 9.34 18.32
CA VAL A 133 23.70 8.53 18.10
C VAL A 133 22.80 9.18 17.03
N ASP A 134 22.56 10.49 17.10
CA ASP A 134 21.75 11.19 16.12
C ASP A 134 22.38 11.14 14.73
N TYR A 135 23.67 11.43 14.60
CA TYR A 135 24.37 11.34 13.31
C TYR A 135 24.38 9.92 12.75
N PHE A 136 24.61 8.91 13.60
CA PHE A 136 24.58 7.51 13.22
C PHE A 136 23.21 7.09 12.68
N LEU A 137 22.14 7.35 13.42
CA LEU A 137 20.79 7.01 13.01
C LEU A 137 20.35 7.76 11.76
N ARG A 138 20.72 9.03 11.61
CA ARG A 138 20.47 9.83 10.39
C ARG A 138 21.19 9.24 9.18
N PHE A 139 22.45 8.82 9.33
CA PHE A 139 23.21 8.17 8.27
C PHE A 139 22.53 6.89 7.79
N PHE A 140 22.15 5.99 8.70
CA PHE A 140 21.45 4.75 8.35
C PHE A 140 20.05 5.01 7.78
N SER A 141 19.34 6.03 8.28
CA SER A 141 18.08 6.46 7.71
C SER A 141 18.24 6.98 6.27
N PHE A 142 19.27 7.75 6.00
CA PHE A 142 19.57 8.22 4.66
C PHE A 142 19.89 7.03 3.73
N LEU A 143 20.77 6.13 4.17
CA LEU A 143 21.13 4.93 3.42
C LEU A 143 19.90 4.05 3.11
N GLY A 144 19.08 3.74 4.13
CA GLY A 144 17.88 2.91 3.96
C GLY A 144 16.82 3.53 3.06
N ASN A 145 16.73 4.86 3.01
CA ASN A 145 15.81 5.55 2.10
C ASN A 145 16.36 5.69 0.65
N SER A 146 17.68 5.55 0.47
CA SER A 146 18.33 5.67 -0.83
C SER A 146 18.40 4.34 -1.58
N LEU A 147 18.29 3.22 -0.87
CA LEU A 147 18.32 1.89 -1.47
C LEU A 147 16.95 1.51 -2.03
N PRO A 148 16.89 0.99 -3.27
CA PRO A 148 15.65 0.42 -3.80
C PRO A 148 15.17 -0.78 -2.96
N ASN A 149 13.86 -0.89 -2.72
CA ASN A 149 13.30 -1.97 -1.91
C ASN A 149 13.65 -3.37 -2.44
N PHE A 150 13.65 -3.55 -3.78
CA PHE A 150 14.03 -4.83 -4.38
C PHE A 150 15.49 -5.20 -4.09
N PHE A 151 16.38 -4.21 -4.03
CA PHE A 151 17.78 -4.45 -3.71
C PHE A 151 17.96 -4.89 -2.26
N VAL A 152 17.26 -4.24 -1.33
CA VAL A 152 17.21 -4.66 0.09
C VAL A 152 16.66 -6.08 0.20
N ALA A 153 15.61 -6.43 -0.55
CA ALA A 153 15.05 -7.79 -0.59
C ALA A 153 16.10 -8.83 -0.99
N LEU A 154 16.84 -8.56 -2.07
CA LEU A 154 17.87 -9.47 -2.56
C LEU A 154 19.06 -9.60 -1.59
N LEU A 155 19.47 -8.50 -0.95
CA LEU A 155 20.52 -8.55 0.09
C LEU A 155 20.10 -9.39 1.30
N LEU A 156 18.86 -9.19 1.79
CA LEU A 156 18.33 -9.97 2.90
C LEU A 156 18.20 -11.45 2.53
N MET A 157 17.71 -11.76 1.34
CA MET A 157 17.60 -13.12 0.82
C MET A 157 18.98 -13.78 0.72
N GLN A 158 19.96 -13.07 0.13
CA GLN A 158 21.35 -13.56 0.02
C GLN A 158 21.95 -13.88 1.38
N LEU A 159 21.72 -13.01 2.38
CA LEU A 159 22.32 -13.15 3.70
C LEU A 159 21.61 -14.22 4.53
N PHE A 160 20.29 -14.11 4.69
CA PHE A 160 19.53 -14.94 5.63
C PHE A 160 19.08 -16.28 5.03
N SER A 161 18.81 -16.35 3.73
CA SER A 161 18.32 -17.57 3.12
C SER A 161 19.44 -18.39 2.47
N ILE A 162 20.34 -17.75 1.71
CA ILE A 162 21.36 -18.47 0.95
C ILE A 162 22.61 -18.73 1.79
N LYS A 163 23.18 -17.67 2.43
CA LYS A 163 24.44 -17.79 3.18
C LYS A 163 24.23 -18.45 4.54
N TRP A 164 23.27 -17.96 5.33
CA TRP A 164 23.04 -18.47 6.69
C TRP A 164 22.01 -19.60 6.76
N LYS A 165 21.19 -19.78 5.71
CA LYS A 165 20.16 -20.83 5.62
C LYS A 165 19.17 -20.83 6.80
N LEU A 166 18.87 -19.62 7.34
CA LEU A 166 17.98 -19.44 8.49
C LEU A 166 16.51 -19.33 8.09
N LEU A 167 16.24 -18.78 6.89
CA LEU A 167 14.91 -18.48 6.40
C LEU A 167 14.73 -19.04 4.99
N PRO A 168 13.50 -19.35 4.56
CA PRO A 168 13.25 -19.86 3.22
C PRO A 168 13.54 -18.80 2.15
N VAL A 169 14.00 -19.23 0.98
CA VAL A 169 14.21 -18.37 -0.20
C VAL A 169 12.87 -18.00 -0.82
N ILE A 170 11.97 -18.98 -0.90
CA ILE A 170 10.64 -18.87 -1.51
C ILE A 170 9.59 -19.11 -0.44
N SER A 171 8.54 -18.31 -0.46
CA SER A 171 7.43 -18.47 0.46
C SER A 171 6.61 -19.72 0.13
N ASN A 172 6.53 -20.65 1.07
CA ASN A 172 5.61 -21.80 1.02
C ASN A 172 4.34 -21.45 1.81
N GLY A 173 3.42 -20.73 1.18
CA GLY A 173 2.22 -20.23 1.82
C GLY A 173 2.49 -19.09 2.82
N THR A 174 1.46 -18.72 3.59
CA THR A 174 1.50 -17.61 4.57
C THR A 174 2.02 -18.06 5.94
N THR A 175 3.19 -18.71 5.99
CA THR A 175 3.82 -19.11 7.26
C THR A 175 4.57 -17.94 7.90
N VAL A 176 4.77 -17.98 9.22
CA VAL A 176 5.53 -16.96 9.93
C VAL A 176 6.95 -16.80 9.37
N GLN A 177 7.63 -17.93 9.10
CA GLN A 177 8.99 -17.91 8.55
C GLN A 177 9.05 -17.27 7.17
N SER A 178 8.07 -17.55 6.31
CA SER A 178 7.95 -16.97 4.97
C SER A 178 7.66 -15.46 5.00
N ALA A 179 6.98 -14.96 6.05
CA ALA A 179 6.62 -13.56 6.18
C ALA A 179 7.78 -12.66 6.65
N ILE A 180 8.82 -13.22 7.32
CA ILE A 180 9.88 -12.43 7.95
C ILE A 180 10.63 -11.56 6.94
N LEU A 181 11.18 -12.13 5.87
CA LEU A 181 12.00 -11.39 4.92
C LEU A 181 11.22 -10.33 4.13
N PRO A 182 10.02 -10.65 3.56
CA PRO A 182 9.18 -9.63 2.94
C PRO A 182 8.83 -8.49 3.89
N THR A 183 8.43 -8.82 5.13
CA THR A 183 8.10 -7.84 6.18
C THR A 183 9.30 -6.95 6.51
N LEU A 184 10.47 -7.53 6.78
CA LEU A 184 11.68 -6.76 7.09
C LEU A 184 12.10 -5.87 5.93
N THR A 185 12.00 -6.34 4.69
CA THR A 185 12.32 -5.55 3.51
C THR A 185 11.49 -4.27 3.45
N LEU A 186 10.17 -4.39 3.59
CA LEU A 186 9.26 -3.25 3.58
C LEU A 186 9.46 -2.37 4.81
N ALA A 187 9.65 -2.98 5.97
CA ALA A 187 9.83 -2.26 7.22
C ALA A 187 11.14 -1.46 7.27
N ILE A 188 12.25 -1.94 6.73
CA ILE A 188 13.53 -1.21 6.69
C ILE A 188 13.38 0.09 5.90
N ALA A 189 12.84 0.00 4.68
CA ALA A 189 12.65 1.17 3.83
C ALA A 189 11.72 2.20 4.46
N MET A 190 10.60 1.75 5.02
CA MET A 190 9.65 2.62 5.71
C MET A 190 10.22 3.19 6.99
N SER A 191 10.88 2.38 7.82
CA SER A 191 11.47 2.83 9.07
C SER A 191 12.50 3.92 8.86
N ALA A 192 13.29 3.85 7.78
CA ALA A 192 14.23 4.88 7.41
C ALA A 192 13.56 6.24 7.17
N LYS A 193 12.40 6.25 6.51
CA LYS A 193 11.57 7.46 6.29
C LYS A 193 10.95 7.95 7.59
N TYR A 194 10.28 7.04 8.32
CA TYR A 194 9.50 7.41 9.52
C TYR A 194 10.37 7.82 10.70
N MET A 195 11.52 7.19 10.90
CA MET A 195 12.46 7.58 11.94
C MET A 195 12.85 9.05 11.83
N ARG A 196 13.08 9.57 10.60
CA ARG A 196 13.35 11.00 10.38
C ARG A 196 12.16 11.90 10.72
N GLN A 197 10.96 11.47 10.36
CA GLN A 197 9.73 12.23 10.66
C GLN A 197 9.46 12.25 12.17
N VAL A 198 9.56 11.09 12.84
CA VAL A 198 9.43 11.00 14.30
C VAL A 198 10.46 11.89 14.99
N ARG A 199 11.73 11.81 14.55
CA ARG A 199 12.79 12.68 15.07
C ARG A 199 12.44 14.15 14.91
N ALA A 200 12.03 14.59 13.74
CA ALA A 200 11.70 15.98 13.46
C ALA A 200 10.54 16.47 14.34
N THR A 201 9.45 15.70 14.40
CA THR A 201 8.27 16.06 15.21
C THR A 201 8.58 16.09 16.71
N VAL A 202 9.34 15.10 17.22
CA VAL A 202 9.71 15.07 18.64
C VAL A 202 10.66 16.23 18.97
N LEU A 203 11.60 16.55 18.09
CA LEU A 203 12.54 17.65 18.29
C LEU A 203 11.81 19.01 18.28
N GLU A 204 10.87 19.20 17.37
CA GLU A 204 10.02 20.40 17.34
C GLU A 204 9.25 20.57 18.65
N GLU A 205 8.61 19.48 19.14
CA GLU A 205 7.88 19.53 20.41
C GLU A 205 8.78 19.78 21.61
N LEU A 206 10.02 19.24 21.62
CA LEU A 206 10.99 19.47 22.69
C LEU A 206 11.41 20.95 22.82
N ASN A 207 11.32 21.73 21.74
CA ASN A 207 11.69 23.15 21.71
C ASN A 207 10.53 24.10 22.03
N LYS A 208 9.33 23.61 22.33
CA LYS A 208 8.18 24.47 22.68
C LYS A 208 8.25 25.03 24.10
N ASP A 209 7.65 26.18 24.30
CA ASP A 209 7.66 26.93 25.56
C ASP A 209 7.13 26.14 26.76
N TYR A 210 6.16 25.25 26.54
CA TYR A 210 5.63 24.42 27.63
C TYR A 210 6.68 23.44 28.20
N VAL A 211 7.64 23.03 27.38
CA VAL A 211 8.76 22.16 27.81
C VAL A 211 9.74 22.98 28.65
N LEU A 212 10.07 24.20 28.19
CA LEU A 212 10.91 25.12 28.94
C LEU A 212 10.25 25.49 30.28
N GLY A 213 8.94 25.75 30.27
CA GLY A 213 8.17 26.01 31.49
C GLY A 213 8.11 24.80 32.43
N ALA A 214 8.04 23.57 31.94
CA ALA A 214 8.12 22.36 32.75
C ALA A 214 9.50 22.24 33.41
N LYS A 215 10.56 22.45 32.64
CA LYS A 215 11.95 22.44 33.14
C LYS A 215 12.20 23.48 34.20
N ALA A 216 11.70 24.71 34.01
CA ALA A 216 11.80 25.81 35.01
C ALA A 216 11.09 25.46 36.32
N ARG A 217 10.02 24.68 36.30
CA ARG A 217 9.30 24.15 37.47
C ARG A 217 9.94 22.91 38.10
N GLY A 218 11.11 22.44 37.61
CA GLY A 218 11.81 21.30 38.15
C GLY A 218 11.21 19.92 37.77
N VAL A 219 10.33 19.88 36.77
CA VAL A 219 9.78 18.61 36.28
C VAL A 219 10.90 17.81 35.58
N ARG A 220 11.00 16.53 35.91
CA ARG A 220 11.99 15.63 35.31
C ARG A 220 11.82 15.56 33.79
N GLU A 221 12.92 15.65 33.04
CA GLU A 221 12.91 15.61 31.57
C GLU A 221 12.21 14.37 31.01
N SER A 222 12.41 13.19 31.65
CA SER A 222 11.71 11.96 31.25
C SER A 222 10.18 12.05 31.39
N VAL A 223 9.69 12.72 32.44
CA VAL A 223 8.24 12.90 32.66
C VAL A 223 7.67 13.82 31.58
N THR A 224 8.35 14.93 31.29
CA THR A 224 7.96 15.87 30.23
C THR A 224 7.96 15.17 28.86
N LEU A 225 9.00 14.37 28.58
CA LEU A 225 9.10 13.61 27.33
C LEU A 225 7.91 12.66 27.16
N TRP A 226 7.70 11.74 28.12
CA TRP A 226 6.70 10.68 27.96
C TRP A 226 5.25 11.17 28.11
N LYS A 227 4.97 12.11 29.03
CA LYS A 227 3.60 12.56 29.31
C LYS A 227 3.12 13.71 28.41
N SER A 228 4.03 14.54 27.89
CA SER A 228 3.66 15.73 27.14
C SER A 228 4.16 15.67 25.70
N VAL A 229 5.47 15.65 25.49
CA VAL A 229 6.09 15.70 24.15
C VAL A 229 5.62 14.56 23.27
N LEU A 230 5.73 13.32 23.75
CA LEU A 230 5.30 12.16 22.94
C LEU A 230 3.79 12.15 22.71
N LYS A 231 3.00 12.54 23.69
CA LYS A 231 1.54 12.61 23.50
C LYS A 231 1.18 13.61 22.39
N SER A 232 1.83 14.77 22.35
CA SER A 232 1.61 15.76 21.28
C SER A 232 2.15 15.28 19.93
N SER A 233 3.33 14.64 19.92
CA SER A 233 3.97 14.11 18.70
C SER A 233 3.20 12.94 18.09
N MET A 234 2.55 12.11 18.92
CA MET A 234 1.83 10.91 18.45
C MET A 234 0.72 11.22 17.45
N LEU A 235 0.05 12.36 17.60
CA LEU A 235 -0.98 12.77 16.66
C LEU A 235 -0.41 12.86 15.23
N THR A 236 0.66 13.61 15.06
CA THR A 236 1.35 13.78 13.77
C THR A 236 1.93 12.46 13.26
N ILE A 237 2.53 11.65 14.15
CA ILE A 237 3.12 10.36 13.78
C ILE A 237 2.06 9.39 13.27
N ILE A 238 0.92 9.25 13.96
CA ILE A 238 -0.19 8.37 13.55
C ILE A 238 -0.75 8.83 12.21
N THR A 239 -0.92 10.13 12.01
CA THR A 239 -1.41 10.69 10.74
C THR A 239 -0.48 10.34 9.58
N LEU A 240 0.83 10.52 9.75
CA LEU A 240 1.83 10.19 8.74
C LEU A 240 1.85 8.69 8.41
N LEU A 241 1.76 7.83 9.43
CA LEU A 241 1.67 6.38 9.25
C LEU A 241 0.41 5.99 8.48
N ALA A 242 -0.73 6.54 8.84
CA ALA A 242 -2.00 6.25 8.21
C ALA A 242 -1.99 6.63 6.70
N LEU A 243 -1.45 7.80 6.35
CA LEU A 243 -1.29 8.22 4.95
C LEU A 243 -0.40 7.28 4.13
N SER A 244 0.51 6.55 4.78
CA SER A 244 1.44 5.67 4.08
C SER A 244 0.94 4.25 3.87
N ILE A 245 -0.17 3.87 4.49
CA ILE A 245 -0.79 2.55 4.26
C ILE A 245 -1.14 2.38 2.78
N GLY A 246 -1.69 3.41 2.16
CA GLY A 246 -2.02 3.40 0.73
C GLY A 246 -0.79 3.19 -0.17
N SER A 247 0.33 3.86 0.14
CA SER A 247 1.56 3.70 -0.63
C SER A 247 2.22 2.32 -0.44
N LEU A 248 2.03 1.70 0.75
CA LEU A 248 2.47 0.33 1.01
C LEU A 248 1.73 -0.67 0.14
N LEU A 249 0.41 -0.60 0.11
CA LEU A 249 -0.42 -1.52 -0.67
C LEU A 249 -0.01 -1.55 -2.15
N GLY A 250 0.33 -0.38 -2.74
CA GLY A 250 0.87 -0.33 -4.10
C GLY A 250 2.33 -0.81 -4.21
N GLY A 251 3.14 -0.67 -3.16
CA GLY A 251 4.55 -1.00 -3.15
C GLY A 251 4.89 -2.46 -2.83
N THR A 252 3.92 -3.26 -2.36
CA THR A 252 4.17 -4.66 -1.99
C THR A 252 4.37 -5.57 -3.19
N ALA A 253 3.85 -5.24 -4.37
CA ALA A 253 3.80 -6.11 -5.54
C ALA A 253 5.18 -6.67 -5.95
N ILE A 254 6.21 -5.82 -5.99
CA ILE A 254 7.58 -6.24 -6.34
C ILE A 254 8.14 -7.17 -5.26
N ILE A 255 7.90 -6.86 -3.99
CA ILE A 255 8.40 -7.66 -2.87
C ILE A 255 7.68 -9.01 -2.80
N GLU A 256 6.37 -9.03 -3.01
CA GLU A 256 5.58 -10.25 -3.13
C GLU A 256 6.11 -11.15 -4.26
N SER A 257 6.45 -10.56 -5.41
CA SER A 257 7.00 -11.30 -6.55
C SER A 257 8.39 -11.87 -6.25
N ILE A 258 9.29 -11.08 -5.64
CA ILE A 258 10.66 -11.53 -5.31
C ILE A 258 10.64 -12.73 -4.35
N PHE A 259 9.81 -12.65 -3.31
CA PHE A 259 9.71 -13.71 -2.30
C PHE A 259 8.68 -14.79 -2.65
N MET A 260 8.04 -14.71 -3.82
CA MET A 260 6.95 -15.60 -4.22
C MET A 260 5.81 -15.65 -3.19
N TRP A 261 5.55 -14.52 -2.52
CA TRP A 261 4.46 -14.38 -1.57
C TRP A 261 3.13 -14.34 -2.32
N ASP A 262 2.21 -15.23 -1.96
CA ASP A 262 0.99 -15.50 -2.72
C ASP A 262 -0.11 -14.44 -2.47
N GLY A 263 0.21 -13.18 -2.74
CA GLY A 263 -0.67 -12.02 -2.57
C GLY A 263 -1.18 -11.44 -3.89
N VAL A 264 -2.04 -10.40 -3.77
CA VAL A 264 -2.62 -9.72 -4.94
C VAL A 264 -1.59 -8.91 -5.72
N GLY A 265 -0.51 -8.45 -5.09
CA GLY A 265 0.56 -7.75 -5.77
C GLY A 265 1.33 -8.67 -6.71
N LYS A 266 1.69 -9.87 -6.26
CA LYS A 266 2.28 -10.91 -7.13
C LYS A 266 1.32 -11.31 -8.23
N LEU A 267 0.05 -11.52 -7.91
CA LEU A 267 -0.99 -11.82 -8.90
C LEU A 267 -1.04 -10.76 -10.01
N ALA A 268 -0.91 -9.47 -9.66
CA ALA A 268 -0.89 -8.39 -10.63
C ALA A 268 0.35 -8.44 -11.55
N VAL A 269 1.54 -8.68 -10.98
CA VAL A 269 2.78 -8.79 -11.76
C VAL A 269 2.72 -9.98 -12.73
N ASP A 270 2.22 -11.13 -12.25
CA ASP A 270 2.01 -12.31 -13.09
C ASP A 270 1.00 -12.02 -14.21
N ALA A 271 -0.13 -11.38 -13.88
CA ALA A 271 -1.15 -11.00 -14.86
C ALA A 271 -0.63 -10.03 -15.93
N ILE A 272 0.19 -9.04 -15.55
CA ILE A 272 0.82 -8.11 -16.49
C ILE A 272 1.77 -8.86 -17.41
N THR A 273 2.61 -9.74 -16.87
CA THR A 273 3.58 -10.52 -17.64
C THR A 273 2.89 -11.45 -18.64
N MET A 274 1.75 -12.03 -18.24
CA MET A 274 0.96 -12.96 -19.05
C MET A 274 -0.14 -12.27 -19.87
N ARG A 275 -0.25 -10.94 -19.81
CA ARG A 275 -1.29 -10.14 -20.48
C ARG A 275 -2.72 -10.56 -20.16
N ASP A 276 -2.96 -10.98 -18.92
CA ASP A 276 -4.29 -11.36 -18.42
C ASP A 276 -5.12 -10.10 -18.10
N TYR A 277 -5.72 -9.52 -19.13
CA TYR A 277 -6.42 -8.24 -19.04
C TYR A 277 -7.54 -8.19 -18.00
N PRO A 278 -8.44 -9.22 -17.89
CA PRO A 278 -9.47 -9.20 -16.87
C PRO A 278 -8.87 -9.12 -15.44
N MET A 279 -7.78 -9.86 -15.20
CA MET A 279 -7.10 -9.85 -13.90
C MET A 279 -6.41 -8.52 -13.61
N ILE A 280 -5.75 -7.91 -14.63
CA ILE A 280 -5.14 -6.58 -14.48
C ILE A 280 -6.19 -5.52 -14.16
N GLN A 281 -7.31 -5.52 -14.88
CA GLN A 281 -8.42 -4.58 -14.64
C GLN A 281 -9.00 -4.74 -13.23
N ALA A 282 -9.25 -5.97 -12.79
CA ALA A 282 -9.73 -6.25 -11.44
C ALA A 282 -8.75 -5.74 -10.37
N TYR A 283 -7.46 -6.01 -10.53
CA TYR A 283 -6.43 -5.52 -9.62
C TYR A 283 -6.46 -3.99 -9.51
N VAL A 284 -6.43 -3.28 -10.64
CA VAL A 284 -6.42 -1.81 -10.66
C VAL A 284 -7.66 -1.24 -9.95
N VAL A 285 -8.83 -1.77 -10.25
CA VAL A 285 -10.10 -1.30 -9.67
C VAL A 285 -10.16 -1.58 -8.18
N TRP A 286 -9.87 -2.82 -7.76
CA TRP A 286 -9.92 -3.18 -6.35
C TRP A 286 -8.87 -2.45 -5.51
N MET A 287 -7.66 -2.30 -6.03
CA MET A 287 -6.61 -1.55 -5.35
C MET A 287 -6.98 -0.06 -5.23
N ALA A 288 -7.62 0.52 -6.24
CA ALA A 288 -8.14 1.87 -6.15
C ALA A 288 -9.23 2.01 -5.07
N ILE A 289 -10.18 1.07 -5.01
CA ILE A 289 -11.23 1.05 -3.98
C ILE A 289 -10.60 0.92 -2.59
N ILE A 290 -9.69 -0.04 -2.41
CA ILE A 290 -9.00 -0.27 -1.13
C ILE A 290 -8.21 0.98 -0.72
N TYR A 291 -7.44 1.59 -1.65
CA TYR A 291 -6.70 2.82 -1.41
C TYR A 291 -7.59 3.95 -0.90
N VAL A 292 -8.73 4.12 -1.55
CA VAL A 292 -9.68 5.16 -1.17
C VAL A 292 -10.34 4.87 0.18
N LEU A 293 -10.70 3.61 0.46
CA LEU A 293 -11.23 3.21 1.76
C LEU A 293 -10.20 3.45 2.88
N VAL A 294 -8.95 3.12 2.63
CA VAL A 294 -7.85 3.39 3.58
C VAL A 294 -7.71 4.89 3.83
N ASN A 295 -7.74 5.72 2.79
CA ASN A 295 -7.68 7.17 2.95
C ASN A 295 -8.90 7.72 3.71
N LEU A 296 -10.10 7.20 3.43
CA LEU A 296 -11.30 7.58 4.17
C LEU A 296 -11.18 7.23 5.68
N ILE A 297 -10.70 6.03 6.00
CA ILE A 297 -10.45 5.62 7.38
C ILE A 297 -9.41 6.54 8.02
N THR A 298 -8.36 6.88 7.30
CA THR A 298 -7.32 7.80 7.75
C THR A 298 -7.86 9.20 8.04
N ASP A 299 -8.69 9.74 7.15
CA ASP A 299 -9.35 11.04 7.32
C ASP A 299 -10.30 11.04 8.55
N ILE A 300 -11.02 9.94 8.75
CA ILE A 300 -11.89 9.78 9.95
C ILE A 300 -11.05 9.71 11.22
N LEU A 301 -9.98 8.91 11.22
CA LEU A 301 -9.05 8.83 12.36
C LEU A 301 -8.45 10.19 12.68
N TYR A 302 -8.02 10.95 11.67
CA TYR A 302 -7.52 12.29 11.83
C TYR A 302 -8.56 13.24 12.47
N HIS A 303 -9.78 13.22 11.95
CA HIS A 303 -10.87 14.03 12.51
C HIS A 303 -11.24 13.66 13.95
N VAL A 304 -11.09 12.38 14.33
CA VAL A 304 -11.35 11.90 15.69
C VAL A 304 -10.22 12.25 16.64
N LEU A 305 -8.98 12.13 16.18
CA LEU A 305 -7.78 12.33 17.01
C LEU A 305 -7.41 13.81 17.18
N ASP A 306 -7.69 14.67 16.20
CA ASP A 306 -7.38 16.11 16.28
C ASP A 306 -8.59 16.93 16.77
N PRO A 307 -8.61 17.38 18.06
CA PRO A 307 -9.69 18.20 18.56
C PRO A 307 -9.75 19.60 17.94
N ARG A 308 -8.67 20.09 17.31
CA ARG A 308 -8.63 21.41 16.67
C ARG A 308 -9.51 21.46 15.43
N ILE A 309 -9.55 20.39 14.66
CA ILE A 309 -10.42 20.25 13.48
C ILE A 309 -11.90 20.24 13.89
N ARG A 310 -12.23 19.66 15.04
CA ARG A 310 -13.61 19.66 15.57
C ARG A 310 -14.12 21.08 15.89
N LEU A 311 -13.22 21.96 16.28
CA LEU A 311 -13.57 23.33 16.70
C LEU A 311 -13.69 24.29 15.52
N GLY A 312 -13.39 23.87 14.29
CA GLY A 312 -13.51 24.71 13.10
C GLY A 312 -12.50 25.87 13.07
N VAL A 313 -11.42 25.77 13.84
CA VAL A 313 -10.33 26.74 13.79
C VAL A 313 -9.53 26.48 12.52
N GLN A 314 -9.96 27.11 11.43
CA GLN A 314 -9.09 27.30 10.27
C GLN A 314 -8.08 28.36 10.68
N GLU A 315 -6.83 27.98 10.77
CA GLU A 315 -5.74 28.95 10.79
C GLU A 315 -5.78 29.67 9.42
N GLY A 316 -6.09 30.98 9.47
CA GLY A 316 -5.97 31.89 8.34
C GLY A 316 -4.50 32.11 7.96
#